data_504d4a8c897fd089c32124c3f0521faf
#
_entry.id   504d4a8c897fd089c32124c3f0521faf
#
_cell.length_a   1.000
_cell.length_b   1.000
_cell.length_c   1.000
_cell.angle_alpha   90.00
_cell.angle_beta   90.00
_cell.angle_gamma   90.00
#
_symmetry.space_group_name_H-M   'P 1'
#
loop_
_entity.id
_entity.type
_entity.pdbx_description
1 polymer ?
#
loop_
_entity_poly.entity_id
_entity_poly.type
_entity_poly.pdbx_seq_one_letter_code
_entity_poly.pdbx_strand_id
1 'polypeptide(L)'
;MLASIAQVLEQRLSTEGSGAVRPARFAELAARLLASGVLWREFSRPEAALYDDALQCEQLLREWFACMGFVLVHDADARLLRLYPPGEGGGEDEEEGVRRLRARLSRDFVAAVIALRFPYTEALTGRRPLVDERLAISLEELSQTVVSLLAHRLPNAASERLALLRELRKHRVLHFVEGDDGGDMQMGLAVLRPVMSFVSDEALEDALRLVGKAPPALASGAAAPEAAP
;
A
#
# COMPACT_ATOMS: atom_id res chain seq x y z
N MET A 1 -38.19 -7.74 20.76
CA MET A 1 -37.39 -6.50 20.71
C MET A 1 -36.13 -6.82 19.93
N LEU A 2 -35.89 -6.18 18.80
CA LEU A 2 -34.68 -6.43 18.03
C LEU A 2 -33.49 -5.83 18.82
N ALA A 3 -32.49 -6.64 19.11
CA ALA A 3 -31.22 -6.14 19.67
C ALA A 3 -30.61 -5.11 18.73
N SER A 4 -30.08 -4.00 19.26
CA SER A 4 -29.35 -3.04 18.44
C SER A 4 -28.06 -3.68 17.91
N ILE A 5 -27.55 -3.21 16.77
CA ILE A 5 -26.26 -3.70 16.20
C ILE A 5 -25.16 -3.60 17.27
N ALA A 6 -25.16 -2.55 18.09
CA ALA A 6 -24.20 -2.39 19.17
C ALA A 6 -24.28 -3.52 20.22
N GLN A 7 -25.50 -3.93 20.60
CA GLN A 7 -25.71 -5.06 21.54
C GLN A 7 -25.23 -6.37 20.95
N VAL A 8 -25.51 -6.61 19.67
CA VAL A 8 -25.05 -7.82 18.97
C VAL A 8 -23.52 -7.84 18.90
N LEU A 9 -22.89 -6.71 18.56
CA LEU A 9 -21.45 -6.58 18.54
C LEU A 9 -20.83 -6.84 19.91
N GLU A 10 -21.38 -6.25 20.97
CA GLU A 10 -20.91 -6.45 22.33
C GLU A 10 -21.02 -7.91 22.78
N GLN A 11 -22.13 -8.56 22.46
CA GLN A 11 -22.35 -9.97 22.73
C GLN A 11 -21.34 -10.85 21.97
N ARG A 12 -21.09 -10.58 20.69
CA ARG A 12 -20.12 -11.32 19.87
C ARG A 12 -18.70 -11.15 20.42
N LEU A 13 -18.28 -9.94 20.72
CA LEU A 13 -16.96 -9.66 21.31
C LEU A 13 -16.76 -10.36 22.65
N SER A 14 -17.81 -10.48 23.48
CA SER A 14 -17.74 -11.20 24.75
C SER A 14 -17.63 -12.71 24.59
N THR A 15 -18.19 -13.26 23.50
CA THR A 15 -18.25 -14.72 23.26
C THR A 15 -17.02 -15.22 22.48
N GLU A 16 -16.59 -14.51 21.46
CA GLU A 16 -15.54 -14.94 20.52
C GLU A 16 -14.13 -14.48 20.92
N GLY A 17 -14.02 -13.34 21.56
CA GLY A 17 -12.74 -12.69 21.88
C GLY A 17 -12.28 -12.84 23.32
N SER A 18 -12.65 -13.90 24.06
CA SER A 18 -12.34 -14.03 25.49
C SER A 18 -12.67 -12.78 26.36
N GLY A 19 -13.51 -11.87 25.87
CA GLY A 19 -13.89 -10.63 26.54
C GLY A 19 -12.80 -9.55 26.60
N ALA A 20 -11.67 -9.76 25.94
CA ALA A 20 -10.51 -8.85 26.00
C ALA A 20 -10.68 -7.59 25.15
N VAL A 21 -11.39 -7.67 24.02
CA VAL A 21 -11.60 -6.54 23.11
C VAL A 21 -12.94 -5.87 23.40
N ARG A 22 -12.89 -4.60 23.81
CA ARG A 22 -14.09 -3.78 24.04
C ARG A 22 -14.63 -3.20 22.73
N PRO A 23 -15.94 -2.86 22.62
CA PRO A 23 -16.52 -2.26 21.42
C PRO A 23 -15.78 -1.01 20.92
N ALA A 24 -15.32 -0.15 21.83
CA ALA A 24 -14.53 1.03 21.46
C ALA A 24 -13.20 0.68 20.80
N ARG A 25 -12.54 -0.40 21.29
CA ARG A 25 -11.30 -0.88 20.68
C ARG A 25 -11.53 -1.53 19.33
N PHE A 26 -12.61 -2.27 19.17
CA PHE A 26 -13.04 -2.80 17.88
C PHE A 26 -13.29 -1.67 16.86
N ALA A 27 -13.97 -0.61 17.28
CA ALA A 27 -14.20 0.56 16.42
C ALA A 27 -12.89 1.25 16.01
N GLU A 28 -11.91 1.36 16.94
CA GLU A 28 -10.57 1.89 16.65
C GLU A 28 -9.84 1.03 15.61
N LEU A 29 -9.88 -0.31 15.76
CA LEU A 29 -9.31 -1.26 14.80
C LEU A 29 -9.92 -1.10 13.41
N ALA A 30 -11.25 -1.08 13.33
CA ALA A 30 -11.96 -0.90 12.08
C ALA A 30 -11.63 0.45 11.42
N ALA A 31 -11.61 1.53 12.19
CA ALA A 31 -11.26 2.86 11.69
C ALA A 31 -9.80 2.92 11.19
N ARG A 32 -8.87 2.27 11.91
CA ARG A 32 -7.46 2.22 11.50
C ARG A 32 -7.30 1.47 10.18
N LEU A 33 -7.93 0.30 10.02
CA LEU A 33 -7.90 -0.47 8.80
C LEU A 33 -8.51 0.29 7.62
N LEU A 34 -9.62 1.00 7.81
CA LEU A 34 -10.21 1.86 6.78
C LEU A 34 -9.29 3.03 6.39
N ALA A 35 -8.59 3.62 7.34
CA ALA A 35 -7.75 4.80 7.11
C ALA A 35 -6.44 4.48 6.39
N SER A 36 -5.80 3.35 6.72
CA SER A 36 -4.47 2.99 6.20
C SER A 36 -4.48 1.79 5.24
N GLY A 37 -5.55 1.00 5.23
CA GLY A 37 -5.65 -0.25 4.47
C GLY A 37 -4.79 -1.38 5.03
N VAL A 38 -3.98 -1.13 6.05
CA VAL A 38 -3.06 -2.11 6.63
C VAL A 38 -2.82 -1.84 8.11
N LEU A 39 -2.70 -2.90 8.87
CA LEU A 39 -2.25 -2.90 10.26
C LEU A 39 -1.02 -3.81 10.34
N TRP A 40 0.16 -3.24 10.58
CA TRP A 40 1.43 -3.97 10.59
C TRP A 40 2.09 -3.88 11.96
N ARG A 41 2.31 -5.03 12.59
CA ARG A 41 2.80 -5.15 13.97
C ARG A 41 4.12 -4.43 14.21
N GLU A 42 5.04 -4.50 13.25
CA GLU A 42 6.40 -3.94 13.37
C GLU A 42 6.48 -2.43 13.07
N PHE A 43 5.36 -1.80 12.75
CA PHE A 43 5.37 -0.38 12.43
C PHE A 43 5.69 0.50 13.64
N SER A 44 5.02 0.25 14.77
CA SER A 44 5.20 1.00 16.02
C SER A 44 4.62 0.23 17.20
N ARG A 45 5.03 0.58 18.45
CA ARG A 45 4.45 -0.03 19.65
C ARG A 45 2.92 0.10 19.75
N PRO A 46 2.30 1.27 19.48
CA PRO A 46 0.84 1.37 19.47
C PRO A 46 0.21 0.46 18.42
N GLU A 47 0.82 0.33 17.24
CA GLU A 47 0.29 -0.51 16.15
C GLU A 47 0.47 -2.00 16.46
N ALA A 48 1.52 -2.39 17.17
CA ALA A 48 1.69 -3.75 17.68
C ALA A 48 0.54 -4.15 18.63
N ALA A 49 0.18 -3.27 19.57
CA ALA A 49 -0.95 -3.53 20.46
C ALA A 49 -2.29 -3.63 19.71
N LEU A 50 -2.49 -2.79 18.67
CA LEU A 50 -3.67 -2.88 17.81
C LEU A 50 -3.71 -4.20 17.05
N TYR A 51 -2.58 -4.65 16.51
CA TYR A 51 -2.48 -5.91 15.79
C TYR A 51 -2.78 -7.10 16.72
N ASP A 52 -2.18 -7.11 17.93
CA ASP A 52 -2.39 -8.19 18.89
C ASP A 52 -3.87 -8.24 19.37
N ASP A 53 -4.53 -7.09 19.54
CA ASP A 53 -5.97 -7.02 19.84
C ASP A 53 -6.83 -7.43 18.62
N ALA A 54 -6.42 -7.09 17.41
CA ALA A 54 -7.13 -7.46 16.20
C ALA A 54 -7.17 -8.99 16.00
N LEU A 55 -6.11 -9.71 16.35
CA LEU A 55 -6.07 -11.17 16.29
C LEU A 55 -7.11 -11.81 17.22
N GLN A 56 -7.42 -11.18 18.36
CA GLN A 56 -8.41 -11.71 19.31
C GLN A 56 -9.86 -11.59 18.79
N CYS A 57 -10.11 -10.73 17.80
CA CYS A 57 -11.43 -10.56 17.19
C CYS A 57 -11.34 -10.63 15.64
N GLU A 58 -10.35 -11.33 15.11
CA GLU A 58 -10.07 -11.37 13.66
C GLU A 58 -11.28 -11.83 12.85
N GLN A 59 -11.94 -12.91 13.30
CA GLN A 59 -13.11 -13.45 12.60
C GLN A 59 -14.24 -12.41 12.55
N LEU A 60 -14.49 -11.73 13.64
CA LEU A 60 -15.52 -10.70 13.69
C LEU A 60 -15.18 -9.49 12.83
N LEU A 61 -13.89 -9.08 12.76
CA LEU A 61 -13.43 -8.05 11.84
C LEU A 61 -13.63 -8.48 10.38
N ARG A 62 -13.33 -9.74 10.03
CA ARG A 62 -13.57 -10.28 8.69
C ARG A 62 -15.03 -10.20 8.31
N GLU A 63 -15.93 -10.69 9.18
CA GLU A 63 -17.37 -10.64 8.96
C GLU A 63 -17.90 -9.21 8.85
N TRP A 64 -17.43 -8.31 9.72
CA TRP A 64 -17.78 -6.90 9.68
C TRP A 64 -17.43 -6.24 8.35
N PHE A 65 -16.20 -6.44 7.88
CA PHE A 65 -15.75 -5.89 6.61
C PHE A 65 -16.38 -6.56 5.41
N ALA A 66 -16.67 -7.87 5.48
CA ALA A 66 -17.36 -8.61 4.43
C ALA A 66 -18.79 -8.08 4.19
N CYS A 67 -19.50 -7.62 5.24
CA CYS A 67 -20.81 -6.96 5.09
C CYS A 67 -20.78 -5.70 4.23
N MET A 68 -19.60 -5.07 4.11
CA MET A 68 -19.37 -3.88 3.28
C MET A 68 -18.63 -4.22 1.95
N GLY A 69 -18.45 -5.51 1.65
CA GLY A 69 -17.76 -5.98 0.46
C GLY A 69 -16.23 -5.95 0.53
N PHE A 70 -15.64 -5.55 1.66
CA PHE A 70 -14.19 -5.58 1.84
C PHE A 70 -13.70 -6.98 2.18
N VAL A 71 -12.44 -7.27 1.83
CA VAL A 71 -11.76 -8.52 2.17
C VAL A 71 -10.61 -8.22 3.12
N LEU A 72 -10.67 -8.81 4.33
CA LEU A 72 -9.57 -8.74 5.30
C LEU A 72 -8.70 -9.98 5.17
N VAL A 73 -7.41 -9.80 4.84
CA VAL A 73 -6.42 -10.86 4.73
C VAL A 73 -5.41 -10.72 5.86
N HIS A 74 -5.12 -11.83 6.54
CA HIS A 74 -4.08 -11.92 7.55
C HIS A 74 -2.88 -12.67 6.98
N ASP A 75 -1.73 -11.99 6.94
CA ASP A 75 -0.43 -12.59 6.67
C ASP A 75 0.30 -12.76 8.01
N ALA A 76 0.27 -13.99 8.53
CA ALA A 76 0.85 -14.31 9.82
C ALA A 76 2.40 -14.22 9.81
N ASP A 77 3.05 -14.55 8.69
CA ASP A 77 4.50 -14.49 8.56
C ASP A 77 5.01 -13.05 8.55
N ALA A 78 4.31 -12.17 7.85
CA ALA A 78 4.61 -10.76 7.81
C ALA A 78 4.00 -10.00 9.02
N ARG A 79 3.22 -10.66 9.86
CA ARG A 79 2.51 -10.08 11.01
C ARG A 79 1.71 -8.82 10.63
N LEU A 80 0.92 -8.92 9.55
CA LEU A 80 0.08 -7.83 9.08
C LEU A 80 -1.35 -8.29 8.75
N LEU A 81 -2.29 -7.38 8.94
CA LEU A 81 -3.65 -7.48 8.44
C LEU A 81 -3.81 -6.47 7.31
N ARG A 82 -4.29 -6.93 6.16
CA ARG A 82 -4.54 -6.09 4.99
C ARG A 82 -6.01 -6.06 4.65
N LEU A 83 -6.56 -4.85 4.50
CA LEU A 83 -7.92 -4.63 4.06
C LEU A 83 -7.92 -4.27 2.57
N TYR A 84 -8.53 -5.12 1.76
CA TYR A 84 -8.74 -4.88 0.34
C TYR A 84 -10.14 -4.31 0.11
N PRO A 85 -10.29 -3.30 -0.75
CA PRO A 85 -11.60 -2.77 -1.13
C PRO A 85 -12.41 -3.85 -1.86
N PRO A 86 -13.74 -3.65 -2.04
CA PRO A 86 -14.57 -4.54 -2.82
C PRO A 86 -13.93 -4.83 -4.17
N GLY A 87 -13.84 -6.12 -4.52
CA GLY A 87 -13.17 -6.59 -5.74
C GLY A 87 -13.86 -6.10 -7.01
N GLU A 88 -13.19 -6.31 -8.13
CA GLU A 88 -13.76 -6.07 -9.46
C GLU A 88 -14.85 -7.10 -9.76
N GLY A 89 -16.04 -6.87 -9.25
CA GLY A 89 -17.23 -7.35 -9.94
C GLY A 89 -17.39 -6.49 -11.18
N GLY A 90 -16.65 -6.82 -12.27
CA GLY A 90 -16.58 -6.03 -13.48
C GLY A 90 -17.87 -6.01 -14.27
N GLY A 91 -18.98 -5.61 -13.67
CA GLY A 91 -20.22 -5.27 -14.35
C GLY A 91 -20.25 -3.80 -14.68
N GLU A 92 -20.72 -3.46 -15.90
CA GLU A 92 -21.00 -2.08 -16.32
C GLU A 92 -21.99 -1.36 -15.38
N ASP A 93 -22.67 -2.11 -14.48
CA ASP A 93 -23.66 -1.67 -13.51
C ASP A 93 -23.12 -1.38 -12.11
N GLU A 94 -21.78 -1.25 -11.92
CA GLU A 94 -21.22 -0.90 -10.61
C GLU A 94 -21.72 0.48 -10.18
N GLU A 95 -22.51 0.53 -9.12
CA GLU A 95 -23.01 1.77 -8.54
C GLU A 95 -21.85 2.74 -8.26
N GLU A 96 -22.01 4.00 -8.66
CA GLU A 96 -20.99 5.07 -8.49
C GLU A 96 -20.50 5.17 -7.03
N GLY A 97 -21.29 4.75 -6.06
CA GLY A 97 -20.95 4.69 -4.63
C GLY A 97 -19.81 3.71 -4.33
N VAL A 98 -19.81 2.53 -4.94
CA VAL A 98 -18.75 1.50 -4.76
C VAL A 98 -17.45 1.95 -5.43
N ARG A 99 -17.53 2.61 -6.59
CA ARG A 99 -16.36 3.21 -7.27
C ARG A 99 -15.65 4.26 -6.42
N ARG A 100 -16.35 4.99 -5.57
CA ARG A 100 -15.77 6.01 -4.67
C ARG A 100 -15.00 5.41 -3.49
N LEU A 101 -15.30 4.18 -3.09
CA LEU A 101 -14.55 3.46 -2.06
C LEU A 101 -13.19 2.97 -2.58
N ARG A 102 -13.00 2.91 -3.90
CA ARG A 102 -11.72 2.61 -4.54
C ARG A 102 -10.91 3.88 -4.64
N ALA A 103 -9.84 3.99 -3.87
CA ALA A 103 -8.89 5.06 -4.07
C ALA A 103 -8.32 4.96 -5.50
N ARG A 104 -8.54 5.97 -6.34
CA ARG A 104 -7.83 6.08 -7.61
C ARG A 104 -6.38 6.41 -7.29
N LEU A 105 -5.57 5.38 -7.24
CA LEU A 105 -4.14 5.53 -7.07
C LEU A 105 -3.57 6.23 -8.31
N SER A 106 -2.70 7.21 -8.11
CA SER A 106 -2.04 7.88 -9.21
C SER A 106 -1.11 6.91 -9.95
N ARG A 107 -0.85 7.17 -11.22
CA ARG A 107 0.09 6.37 -12.02
C ARG A 107 1.48 6.35 -11.37
N ASP A 108 1.91 7.48 -10.82
CA ASP A 108 3.20 7.61 -10.13
C ASP A 108 3.24 6.77 -8.86
N PHE A 109 2.14 6.71 -8.10
CA PHE A 109 2.02 5.87 -6.92
C PHE A 109 2.15 4.39 -7.28
N VAL A 110 1.41 3.92 -8.28
CA VAL A 110 1.47 2.52 -8.72
C VAL A 110 2.87 2.17 -9.23
N ALA A 111 3.48 3.05 -10.04
CA ALA A 111 4.83 2.85 -10.54
C ALA A 111 5.87 2.79 -9.40
N ALA A 112 5.75 3.66 -8.40
CA ALA A 112 6.62 3.66 -7.25
C ALA A 112 6.46 2.39 -6.40
N VAL A 113 5.24 1.92 -6.16
CA VAL A 113 4.99 0.66 -5.41
C VAL A 113 5.60 -0.54 -6.11
N ILE A 114 5.41 -0.67 -7.43
CA ILE A 114 6.00 -1.75 -8.23
C ILE A 114 7.53 -1.70 -8.15
N ALA A 115 8.11 -0.49 -8.33
CA ALA A 115 9.55 -0.29 -8.26
C ALA A 115 10.14 -0.58 -6.87
N LEU A 116 9.42 -0.27 -5.79
CA LEU A 116 9.84 -0.55 -4.42
C LEU A 116 9.74 -2.04 -4.07
N ARG A 117 8.77 -2.75 -4.64
CA ARG A 117 8.61 -4.18 -4.41
C ARG A 117 9.79 -4.99 -4.92
N PHE A 118 10.37 -4.60 -6.05
CA PHE A 118 11.48 -5.34 -6.67
C PHE A 118 12.70 -5.45 -5.74
N PRO A 119 13.35 -4.36 -5.28
CA PRO A 119 14.49 -4.42 -4.37
C PRO A 119 14.12 -5.04 -3.02
N TYR A 120 12.86 -4.93 -2.57
CA TYR A 120 12.42 -5.58 -1.35
C TYR A 120 12.36 -7.10 -1.52
N THR A 121 11.92 -7.60 -2.66
CA THR A 121 11.97 -9.05 -2.99
C THR A 121 13.41 -9.57 -3.03
N GLU A 122 14.33 -8.80 -3.60
CA GLU A 122 15.76 -9.14 -3.56
C GLU A 122 16.29 -9.24 -2.12
N ALA A 123 15.85 -8.33 -1.25
CA ALA A 123 16.25 -8.34 0.15
C ALA A 123 15.68 -9.55 0.91
N LEU A 124 14.47 -9.98 0.63
CA LEU A 124 13.88 -11.20 1.19
C LEU A 124 14.63 -12.47 0.76
N THR A 125 15.26 -12.47 -0.43
CA THR A 125 16.12 -13.57 -0.90
C THR A 125 17.58 -13.49 -0.41
N GLY A 126 17.88 -12.55 0.49
CA GLY A 126 19.21 -12.37 1.08
C GLY A 126 20.22 -11.63 0.19
N ARG A 127 19.78 -11.06 -0.94
CA ARG A 127 20.67 -10.29 -1.84
C ARG A 127 20.96 -8.89 -1.33
N ARG A 128 20.13 -8.39 -0.39
CA ARG A 128 20.26 -7.07 0.24
C ARG A 128 19.99 -7.20 1.74
N PRO A 129 20.64 -6.37 2.57
CA PRO A 129 20.42 -6.41 4.01
C PRO A 129 19.04 -5.81 4.36
N LEU A 130 18.32 -6.50 5.25
CA LEU A 130 17.13 -5.98 5.93
C LEU A 130 17.50 -5.69 7.38
N VAL A 131 17.05 -4.55 7.89
CA VAL A 131 17.15 -4.19 9.30
C VAL A 131 15.73 -3.99 9.85
N ASP A 132 15.32 -4.79 10.79
CA ASP A 132 13.95 -4.77 11.35
C ASP A 132 12.86 -4.81 10.26
N GLU A 133 13.03 -5.70 9.28
CA GLU A 133 12.14 -5.81 8.12
C GLU A 133 12.02 -4.53 7.27
N ARG A 134 13.02 -3.68 7.31
CA ARG A 134 13.12 -2.44 6.54
C ARG A 134 14.29 -2.51 5.58
N LEU A 135 14.06 -2.14 4.34
CA LEU A 135 15.10 -1.99 3.32
C LEU A 135 15.43 -0.51 3.16
N ALA A 136 16.68 -0.15 3.40
CA ALA A 136 17.17 1.21 3.15
C ALA A 136 17.52 1.39 1.66
N ILE A 137 16.98 2.45 1.05
CA ILE A 137 17.30 2.88 -0.32
C ILE A 137 17.37 4.42 -0.36
N SER A 138 17.91 5.00 -1.44
CA SER A 138 17.79 6.43 -1.69
C SER A 138 16.61 6.77 -2.63
N LEU A 139 16.18 8.01 -2.65
CA LEU A 139 15.21 8.53 -3.61
C LEU A 139 15.73 8.39 -5.05
N GLU A 140 17.04 8.56 -5.25
CA GLU A 140 17.70 8.34 -6.54
C GLU A 140 17.55 6.89 -7.00
N GLU A 141 17.81 5.93 -6.11
CA GLU A 141 17.65 4.50 -6.41
C GLU A 141 16.20 4.17 -6.78
N LEU A 142 15.21 4.70 -6.04
CA LEU A 142 13.81 4.56 -6.41
C LEU A 142 13.54 5.11 -7.80
N SER A 143 14.03 6.33 -8.10
CA SER A 143 13.83 6.98 -9.39
C SER A 143 14.44 6.17 -10.55
N GLN A 144 15.65 5.65 -10.37
CA GLN A 144 16.33 4.81 -11.34
C GLN A 144 15.59 3.48 -11.55
N THR A 145 15.08 2.88 -10.48
CA THR A 145 14.32 1.64 -10.55
C THR A 145 13.00 1.83 -11.30
N VAL A 146 12.28 2.94 -11.06
CA VAL A 146 11.06 3.27 -11.81
C VAL A 146 11.34 3.43 -13.30
N VAL A 147 12.42 4.11 -13.65
CA VAL A 147 12.81 4.29 -15.06
C VAL A 147 13.18 2.97 -15.73
N SER A 148 14.01 2.17 -15.05
CA SER A 148 14.53 0.92 -15.64
C SER A 148 13.47 -0.18 -15.77
N LEU A 149 12.56 -0.30 -14.80
CA LEU A 149 11.53 -1.35 -14.82
C LEU A 149 10.30 -0.96 -15.63
N LEU A 150 9.89 0.30 -15.60
CA LEU A 150 8.58 0.73 -16.10
C LEU A 150 8.66 1.78 -17.22
N ALA A 151 9.87 2.20 -17.65
CA ALA A 151 10.09 3.31 -18.57
C ALA A 151 9.28 4.56 -18.17
N HIS A 152 9.02 4.74 -16.88
CA HIS A 152 8.28 5.83 -16.28
C HIS A 152 9.22 6.74 -15.47
N ARG A 153 8.87 8.00 -15.31
CA ARG A 153 9.65 8.95 -14.52
C ARG A 153 8.81 9.46 -13.37
N LEU A 154 9.42 9.52 -12.19
CA LEU A 154 8.81 10.22 -11.05
C LEU A 154 8.63 11.72 -11.37
N PRO A 155 7.71 12.41 -10.70
CA PRO A 155 7.50 13.84 -10.88
C PRO A 155 8.80 14.66 -10.76
N ASN A 156 8.98 15.63 -11.65
CA ASN A 156 10.18 16.49 -11.65
C ASN A 156 10.14 17.52 -10.52
N ALA A 157 8.95 18.00 -10.14
CA ALA A 157 8.81 18.99 -9.07
C ALA A 157 9.04 18.33 -7.69
N ALA A 158 9.88 18.94 -6.85
CA ALA A 158 10.16 18.45 -5.49
C ALA A 158 8.90 18.32 -4.64
N SER A 159 7.97 19.28 -4.75
CA SER A 159 6.70 19.25 -4.03
C SER A 159 5.81 18.08 -4.42
N GLU A 160 5.75 17.71 -5.69
CA GLU A 160 4.97 16.58 -6.20
C GLU A 160 5.59 15.25 -5.76
N ARG A 161 6.94 15.15 -5.80
CA ARG A 161 7.65 13.97 -5.26
C ARG A 161 7.39 13.80 -3.77
N LEU A 162 7.45 14.88 -3.01
CA LEU A 162 7.17 14.83 -1.57
C LEU A 162 5.70 14.44 -1.29
N ALA A 163 4.75 14.90 -2.10
CA ALA A 163 3.35 14.48 -2.01
C ALA A 163 3.20 12.98 -2.27
N LEU A 164 3.86 12.45 -3.30
CA LEU A 164 3.92 11.02 -3.60
C LEU A 164 4.52 10.21 -2.44
N LEU A 165 5.65 10.65 -1.89
CA LEU A 165 6.28 9.98 -0.74
C LEU A 165 5.39 9.98 0.50
N ARG A 166 4.66 11.06 0.75
CA ARG A 166 3.68 11.14 1.85
C ARG A 166 2.51 10.19 1.65
N GLU A 167 2.05 10.04 0.40
CA GLU A 167 1.00 9.08 0.06
C GLU A 167 1.49 7.64 0.27
N LEU A 168 2.68 7.27 -0.20
CA LEU A 168 3.31 5.98 0.05
C LEU A 168 3.47 5.70 1.55
N ARG A 169 3.87 6.71 2.33
CA ARG A 169 3.98 6.61 3.80
C ARG A 169 2.62 6.39 4.46
N LYS A 170 1.58 7.08 4.01
CA LYS A 170 0.21 6.89 4.49
C LYS A 170 -0.25 5.43 4.33
N HIS A 171 0.11 4.81 3.24
CA HIS A 171 -0.20 3.41 2.94
C HIS A 171 0.81 2.40 3.51
N ARG A 172 1.72 2.83 4.39
CA ARG A 172 2.73 1.94 5.01
C ARG A 172 3.64 1.23 4.01
N VAL A 173 3.86 1.81 2.83
CA VAL A 173 4.77 1.26 1.82
C VAL A 173 6.22 1.63 2.13
N LEU A 174 6.42 2.87 2.59
CA LEU A 174 7.74 3.37 2.98
C LEU A 174 7.66 4.30 4.20
N HIS A 175 8.82 4.56 4.78
CA HIS A 175 9.03 5.57 5.81
C HIS A 175 10.21 6.47 5.41
N PHE A 176 10.16 7.74 5.79
CA PHE A 176 11.24 8.70 5.65
C PHE A 176 11.17 9.73 6.79
N VAL A 177 12.29 10.39 7.07
CA VAL A 177 12.36 11.42 8.12
C VAL A 177 11.75 12.72 7.56
N GLU A 178 10.84 13.33 8.31
CA GLU A 178 10.30 14.64 7.95
C GLU A 178 11.37 15.71 8.19
N GLY A 179 11.53 16.59 7.23
CA GLY A 179 12.57 17.64 7.22
C GLY A 179 13.41 17.64 5.94
N ASP A 180 13.43 16.49 5.25
CA ASP A 180 14.03 16.43 3.92
C ASP A 180 13.09 17.08 2.90
N ASP A 181 13.65 17.86 2.01
CA ASP A 181 12.92 18.36 0.87
C ASP A 181 12.91 17.28 -0.24
N GLY A 182 11.82 17.13 -0.97
CA GLY A 182 11.73 16.17 -2.09
C GLY A 182 12.70 16.51 -3.26
N GLY A 183 13.59 17.47 -3.09
CA GLY A 183 14.64 17.87 -4.02
C GLY A 183 15.94 17.08 -3.82
N ASP A 184 16.20 16.60 -2.61
CA ASP A 184 17.39 15.81 -2.32
C ASP A 184 17.22 14.36 -2.81
N MET A 185 17.92 14.03 -3.88
CA MET A 185 17.91 12.67 -4.46
C MET A 185 18.64 11.65 -3.58
N GLN A 186 19.48 12.09 -2.64
CA GLN A 186 20.16 11.24 -1.67
C GLN A 186 19.32 11.00 -0.41
N MET A 187 18.15 11.60 -0.34
CA MET A 187 17.18 11.37 0.74
C MET A 187 16.99 9.88 1.03
N GLY A 188 17.18 9.48 2.29
CA GLY A 188 17.04 8.11 2.72
C GLY A 188 15.58 7.69 2.86
N LEU A 189 15.24 6.56 2.27
CA LEU A 189 13.91 5.93 2.34
C LEU A 189 14.05 4.55 2.98
N ALA A 190 13.14 4.20 3.87
CA ALA A 190 13.02 2.85 4.40
C ALA A 190 11.77 2.19 3.79
N VAL A 191 11.96 1.22 2.91
CA VAL A 191 10.87 0.41 2.35
C VAL A 191 10.39 -0.59 3.39
N LEU A 192 9.08 -0.72 3.54
CA LEU A 192 8.44 -1.49 4.59
C LEU A 192 7.80 -2.77 4.02
N ARG A 193 7.75 -3.83 4.84
CA ARG A 193 7.18 -5.15 4.50
C ARG A 193 5.81 -5.09 3.82
N PRO A 194 4.87 -4.20 4.20
CA PRO A 194 3.56 -4.11 3.55
C PRO A 194 3.58 -3.81 2.04
N VAL A 195 4.71 -3.37 1.47
CA VAL A 195 4.86 -3.22 0.01
C VAL A 195 4.53 -4.53 -0.73
N MET A 196 4.84 -5.69 -0.12
CA MET A 196 4.59 -7.01 -0.71
C MET A 196 3.11 -7.36 -0.84
N SER A 197 2.27 -6.83 0.04
CA SER A 197 0.82 -7.07 0.03
C SER A 197 0.03 -6.05 -0.81
N PHE A 198 0.70 -5.03 -1.36
CA PHE A 198 0.03 -3.97 -2.11
C PHE A 198 -0.30 -4.38 -3.55
N VAL A 199 0.56 -5.17 -4.17
CA VAL A 199 0.42 -5.69 -5.53
C VAL A 199 0.66 -7.19 -5.47
N SER A 200 -0.24 -8.01 -6.02
CA SER A 200 -0.03 -9.47 -6.11
C SER A 200 1.12 -9.79 -7.09
N ASP A 201 1.69 -11.00 -6.98
CA ASP A 201 2.70 -11.46 -7.94
C ASP A 201 2.16 -11.48 -9.37
N GLU A 202 0.92 -11.90 -9.52
CA GLU A 202 0.20 -11.96 -10.78
C GLU A 202 0.01 -10.57 -11.42
N ALA A 203 -0.42 -9.58 -10.64
CA ALA A 203 -0.56 -8.20 -11.11
C ALA A 203 0.81 -7.56 -11.44
N LEU A 204 1.86 -7.92 -10.70
CA LEU A 204 3.23 -7.50 -11.01
C LEU A 204 3.72 -8.07 -12.35
N GLU A 205 3.52 -9.37 -12.57
CA GLU A 205 3.88 -10.01 -13.83
C GLU A 205 3.14 -9.41 -15.02
N ASP A 206 1.86 -9.15 -14.87
CA ASP A 206 1.04 -8.52 -15.91
C ASP A 206 1.52 -7.09 -16.21
N ALA A 207 1.83 -6.29 -15.19
CA ALA A 207 2.37 -4.95 -15.38
C ALA A 207 3.72 -4.98 -16.14
N LEU A 208 4.62 -5.91 -15.79
CA LEU A 208 5.91 -6.06 -16.47
C LEU A 208 5.76 -6.57 -17.91
N ARG A 209 4.81 -7.46 -18.18
CA ARG A 209 4.51 -7.91 -19.55
C ARG A 209 3.97 -6.77 -20.42
N LEU A 210 3.17 -5.88 -19.86
CA LEU A 210 2.63 -4.72 -20.60
C LEU A 210 3.75 -3.73 -20.95
N VAL A 211 4.69 -3.48 -20.05
CA VAL A 211 5.85 -2.62 -20.32
C VAL A 211 6.76 -3.24 -21.39
N GLY A 212 7.01 -4.56 -21.33
CA GLY A 212 7.82 -5.25 -22.33
C GLY A 212 7.18 -5.32 -23.74
N LYS A 213 5.87 -5.09 -23.84
CA LYS A 213 5.13 -5.03 -25.12
C LYS A 213 4.94 -3.61 -25.66
N ALA A 214 5.21 -2.57 -24.85
CA ALA A 214 5.14 -1.19 -25.32
C ALA A 214 6.25 -0.96 -26.35
N PRO A 215 5.95 -0.48 -27.59
CA PRO A 215 7.01 -0.13 -28.54
C PRO A 215 7.89 0.96 -27.91
N PRO A 216 9.22 0.93 -28.14
CA PRO A 216 10.10 1.96 -27.63
C PRO A 216 9.56 3.30 -28.10
N ALA A 217 9.27 4.19 -27.16
CA ALA A 217 8.82 5.54 -27.47
C ALA A 217 9.88 6.14 -28.39
N LEU A 218 9.48 6.40 -29.64
CA LEU A 218 10.30 7.10 -30.61
C LEU A 218 10.87 8.33 -29.95
N ALA A 219 12.19 8.35 -29.78
CA ALA A 219 12.93 9.54 -29.43
C ALA A 219 12.69 10.56 -30.52
N SER A 220 11.66 11.39 -30.34
CA SER A 220 11.41 12.53 -31.21
C SER A 220 12.44 13.61 -30.90
N GLY A 221 13.65 13.38 -31.38
CA GLY A 221 14.65 14.42 -31.60
C GLY A 221 14.37 15.03 -32.97
N ALA A 222 13.42 15.92 -33.04
CA ALA A 222 13.32 16.80 -34.19
C ALA A 222 14.48 17.78 -34.17
N ALA A 223 15.55 17.42 -34.83
CA ALA A 223 16.53 18.40 -35.32
C ALA A 223 15.85 19.22 -36.42
N ALA A 224 15.60 20.47 -36.15
CA ALA A 224 15.23 21.44 -37.18
C ALA A 224 16.37 21.57 -38.19
N PRO A 225 16.11 21.56 -39.51
CA PRO A 225 17.14 21.94 -40.47
C PRO A 225 17.30 23.46 -40.44
N GLU A 226 18.50 23.85 -40.12
CA GLU A 226 19.02 25.20 -40.26
C GLU A 226 19.03 25.58 -41.74
N ALA A 227 18.24 26.55 -42.11
CA ALA A 227 18.28 27.14 -43.46
C ALA A 227 19.33 28.24 -43.46
N ALA A 228 20.33 28.11 -44.26
CA ALA A 228 21.23 29.19 -44.68
C ALA A 228 21.33 29.15 -46.25
N PRO A 229 21.87 30.23 -46.84
CA PRO A 229 21.42 31.63 -46.93
C PRO A 229 20.73 31.91 -48.26
#